data_bc3d56ad4eb0efec5db2e0fcfef813d5
#
_entry.id   bc3d56ad4eb0efec5db2e0fcfef813d5
#
_cell.length_a   1.000
_cell.length_b   1.000
_cell.length_c   1.000
_cell.angle_alpha   90.00
_cell.angle_beta   90.00
_cell.angle_gamma   90.00
#
_symmetry.space_group_name_H-M   'P 1'
#
loop_
_entity.id
_entity.type
_entity.pdbx_description
1 polymer ?
#
loop_
_entity_poly.entity_id
_entity_poly.type
_entity_poly.pdbx_seq_one_letter_code
_entity_poly.pdbx_strand_id
1 'polypeptide(L)'
;MTTAVTEAIQNIARNVPIFVAVEAVDLPDDDGDALQLIDQIVVSTTGEGCTDVRSVADTDGDGAPDAFPSLLPGTPVCWDVIPRENDRVPPTNRPQIFRARIVVRGDGSILDQRAVYFLVPPASSCPISGEPFSALASTDVLRRPLPRTVRLRRADR
;
A
#
# COMPACT_ATOMS: atom_id res chain seq x y z
N MET A 1 -28.08 -27.26 24.20
CA MET A 1 -27.88 -27.66 22.78
C MET A 1 -27.36 -26.55 21.88
N THR A 2 -27.49 -25.28 22.21
CA THR A 2 -27.03 -24.14 21.40
C THR A 2 -25.51 -24.02 21.25
N THR A 3 -24.75 -24.38 22.27
CA THR A 3 -23.28 -24.21 22.28
C THR A 3 -22.58 -25.07 21.23
N ALA A 4 -22.96 -26.34 21.13
CA ALA A 4 -22.33 -27.29 20.18
C ALA A 4 -22.58 -26.91 18.70
N VAL A 5 -23.75 -26.37 18.38
CA VAL A 5 -24.08 -25.91 17.04
C VAL A 5 -23.27 -24.66 16.70
N THR A 6 -23.14 -23.73 17.64
CA THR A 6 -22.34 -22.51 17.47
C THR A 6 -20.87 -22.83 17.26
N GLU A 7 -20.31 -23.75 18.04
CA GLU A 7 -18.93 -24.21 17.90
C GLU A 7 -18.69 -24.91 16.55
N ALA A 8 -19.63 -25.75 16.12
CA ALA A 8 -19.54 -26.42 14.83
C ALA A 8 -19.55 -25.42 13.67
N ILE A 9 -20.42 -24.42 13.70
CA ILE A 9 -20.48 -23.34 12.70
C ILE A 9 -19.19 -22.52 12.69
N GLN A 10 -18.67 -22.17 13.87
CA GLN A 10 -17.40 -21.42 13.96
C GLN A 10 -16.22 -22.24 13.44
N ASN A 11 -16.18 -23.53 13.70
CA ASN A 11 -15.14 -24.42 13.19
C ASN A 11 -15.20 -24.54 11.66
N ILE A 12 -16.38 -24.66 11.09
CA ILE A 12 -16.57 -24.69 9.64
C ILE A 12 -16.09 -23.35 9.03
N ALA A 13 -16.55 -22.23 9.57
CA ALA A 13 -16.20 -20.89 9.07
C ALA A 13 -14.69 -20.60 9.13
N ARG A 14 -13.96 -21.17 10.09
CA ARG A 14 -12.50 -21.00 10.23
C ARG A 14 -11.70 -21.91 9.29
N ASN A 15 -12.27 -22.99 8.81
CA ASN A 15 -11.57 -24.00 7.99
C ASN A 15 -11.94 -23.94 6.50
N VAL A 16 -12.84 -23.05 6.10
CA VAL A 16 -13.14 -22.81 4.69
C VAL A 16 -12.19 -21.72 4.17
N PRO A 17 -11.30 -22.05 3.24
CA PRO A 17 -10.43 -21.05 2.66
C PRO A 17 -11.22 -20.08 1.80
N ILE A 18 -10.80 -18.82 1.79
CA ILE A 18 -11.39 -17.75 1.01
C ILE A 18 -10.37 -17.17 0.02
N PHE A 19 -10.85 -16.63 -1.08
CA PHE A 19 -10.05 -15.82 -1.98
C PHE A 19 -9.87 -14.42 -1.39
N VAL A 20 -8.63 -13.94 -1.29
CA VAL A 20 -8.33 -12.62 -0.74
C VAL A 20 -7.49 -11.83 -1.75
N ALA A 21 -7.96 -10.66 -2.14
CA ALA A 21 -7.25 -9.74 -3.04
C ALA A 21 -7.22 -8.33 -2.47
N VAL A 22 -6.32 -7.52 -3.01
CA VAL A 22 -6.17 -6.12 -2.67
C VAL A 22 -6.44 -5.25 -3.90
N GLU A 23 -7.05 -4.09 -3.69
CA GLU A 23 -7.24 -3.07 -4.72
C GLU A 23 -6.94 -1.68 -4.17
N ALA A 24 -6.54 -0.76 -5.03
CA ALA A 24 -6.44 0.65 -4.71
C ALA A 24 -7.65 1.39 -5.29
N VAL A 25 -8.20 2.31 -4.51
CA VAL A 25 -9.32 3.16 -4.92
C VAL A 25 -8.94 4.61 -4.65
N ASP A 26 -9.05 5.45 -5.65
CA ASP A 26 -8.83 6.88 -5.48
C ASP A 26 -9.87 7.49 -4.53
N LEU A 27 -9.44 8.45 -3.73
CA LEU A 27 -10.34 9.19 -2.84
C LEU A 27 -10.60 10.59 -3.42
N PRO A 28 -11.87 10.99 -3.54
CA PRO A 28 -12.20 12.33 -4.03
C PRO A 28 -11.78 13.43 -3.04
N ASP A 29 -11.90 14.67 -3.47
CA ASP A 29 -11.68 15.89 -2.68
C ASP A 29 -10.22 16.14 -2.26
N ASP A 30 -9.29 15.86 -3.17
CA ASP A 30 -7.87 16.20 -3.03
C ASP A 30 -7.28 16.80 -4.32
N ASP A 31 -5.97 16.70 -4.55
CA ASP A 31 -5.31 17.35 -5.68
C ASP A 31 -5.38 16.53 -6.99
N GLY A 32 -6.03 15.37 -7.02
CA GLY A 32 -6.26 14.56 -8.22
C GLY A 32 -6.21 13.05 -7.99
N ASP A 33 -6.03 12.28 -9.06
CA ASP A 33 -6.02 10.82 -9.02
C ASP A 33 -4.73 10.28 -8.41
N ALA A 34 -4.82 9.70 -7.21
CA ALA A 34 -3.70 9.12 -6.49
C ALA A 34 -3.21 7.79 -7.12
N LEU A 35 -4.04 7.11 -7.94
CA LEU A 35 -3.66 5.82 -8.53
C LEU A 35 -2.50 5.97 -9.51
N GLN A 36 -2.34 7.14 -10.13
CA GLN A 36 -1.21 7.41 -11.00
C GLN A 36 0.17 7.42 -10.28
N LEU A 37 0.15 7.52 -8.94
CA LEU A 37 1.35 7.51 -8.08
C LEU A 37 1.62 6.13 -7.48
N ILE A 38 0.77 5.14 -7.75
CA ILE A 38 0.97 3.73 -7.38
C ILE A 38 1.49 2.98 -8.59
N ASP A 39 2.59 2.26 -8.41
CA ASP A 39 3.11 1.38 -9.46
C ASP A 39 2.49 -0.01 -9.34
N GLN A 40 2.61 -0.61 -8.18
CA GLN A 40 2.12 -1.95 -7.89
C GLN A 40 1.67 -2.07 -6.43
N ILE A 41 0.80 -3.04 -6.15
CA ILE A 41 0.52 -3.54 -4.81
C ILE A 41 0.87 -5.01 -4.79
N VAL A 42 1.87 -5.38 -3.99
CA VAL A 42 2.48 -6.71 -4.03
C VAL A 42 2.30 -7.41 -2.70
N VAL A 43 2.01 -8.71 -2.75
CA VAL A 43 2.03 -9.57 -1.57
C VAL A 43 3.39 -9.50 -0.89
N SER A 44 3.40 -9.21 0.42
CA SER A 44 4.61 -9.18 1.23
C SER A 44 4.68 -10.39 2.14
N THR A 45 5.73 -11.17 2.00
CA THR A 45 6.01 -12.34 2.87
C THR A 45 7.04 -12.01 3.94
N THR A 46 7.63 -10.81 3.88
CA THR A 46 8.66 -10.35 4.81
C THR A 46 8.10 -9.28 5.76
N GLY A 47 8.37 -9.45 7.04
CA GLY A 47 8.00 -8.48 8.05
C GLY A 47 7.34 -9.14 9.26
N GLU A 48 7.45 -8.45 10.38
CA GLU A 48 6.85 -8.92 11.63
C GLU A 48 5.32 -8.97 11.50
N GLY A 49 4.74 -10.14 11.79
CA GLY A 49 3.30 -10.38 11.73
C GLY A 49 2.76 -10.74 10.34
N CYS A 50 3.61 -10.92 9.32
CA CYS A 50 3.19 -11.43 8.02
C CYS A 50 3.47 -12.94 7.95
N THR A 51 2.53 -13.71 7.44
CA THR A 51 2.73 -15.16 7.20
C THR A 51 3.28 -15.38 5.80
N ASP A 52 4.28 -16.23 5.67
CA ASP A 52 4.80 -16.68 4.37
C ASP A 52 3.80 -17.64 3.72
N VAL A 53 2.85 -17.10 2.97
CA VAL A 53 1.89 -17.88 2.19
C VAL A 53 2.39 -17.99 0.76
N ARG A 54 2.71 -19.20 0.34
CA ARG A 54 3.33 -19.45 -0.98
C ARG A 54 2.33 -19.46 -2.14
N SER A 55 1.05 -19.74 -1.85
CA SER A 55 0.01 -19.72 -2.88
C SER A 55 -0.45 -18.29 -3.08
N VAL A 56 0.09 -17.64 -4.09
CA VAL A 56 -0.24 -16.27 -4.49
C VAL A 56 -0.68 -16.22 -5.94
N ALA A 57 -1.42 -15.20 -6.32
CA ALA A 57 -1.90 -14.96 -7.67
C ALA A 57 -1.69 -13.49 -8.03
N ASP A 58 -1.51 -13.25 -9.32
CA ASP A 58 -1.54 -11.94 -9.97
C ASP A 58 -2.92 -11.79 -10.59
N THR A 59 -3.71 -10.82 -10.14
CA THR A 59 -5.11 -10.65 -10.58
C THR A 59 -5.31 -9.55 -11.60
N ASP A 60 -4.39 -8.61 -11.69
CA ASP A 60 -4.44 -7.50 -12.64
C ASP A 60 -3.49 -7.67 -13.84
N GLY A 61 -2.62 -8.68 -13.81
CA GLY A 61 -1.73 -9.04 -14.92
C GLY A 61 -0.51 -8.15 -15.05
N ASP A 62 -0.12 -7.45 -13.99
CA ASP A 62 1.04 -6.57 -13.96
C ASP A 62 2.37 -7.30 -13.74
N GLY A 63 2.31 -8.61 -13.45
CA GLY A 63 3.45 -9.49 -13.20
C GLY A 63 3.85 -9.59 -11.73
N ALA A 64 3.15 -8.91 -10.83
CA ALA A 64 3.35 -8.98 -9.39
C ALA A 64 2.16 -9.66 -8.70
N PRO A 65 2.39 -10.60 -7.75
CA PRO A 65 1.29 -11.23 -7.04
C PRO A 65 0.62 -10.23 -6.07
N ASP A 66 -0.69 -10.09 -6.19
CA ASP A 66 -1.53 -9.17 -5.41
C ASP A 66 -2.62 -9.88 -4.60
N ALA A 67 -2.79 -11.19 -4.78
CA ALA A 67 -3.87 -11.95 -4.19
C ALA A 67 -3.43 -13.31 -3.62
N PHE A 68 -4.28 -13.83 -2.73
CA PHE A 68 -4.20 -15.17 -2.17
C PHE A 68 -5.42 -15.97 -2.62
N PRO A 69 -5.28 -16.95 -3.52
CA PRO A 69 -6.42 -17.72 -4.06
C PRO A 69 -7.08 -18.62 -3.03
N SER A 70 -6.38 -18.96 -1.94
CA SER A 70 -6.88 -19.87 -0.92
C SER A 70 -6.22 -19.54 0.42
N LEU A 71 -6.87 -18.69 1.21
CA LEU A 71 -6.37 -18.26 2.52
C LEU A 71 -7.34 -18.66 3.62
N LEU A 72 -6.82 -19.30 4.67
CA LEU A 72 -7.64 -19.63 5.84
C LEU A 72 -7.96 -18.36 6.63
N PRO A 73 -9.22 -18.20 7.08
CA PRO A 73 -9.60 -17.08 7.92
C PRO A 73 -8.74 -16.96 9.18
N GLY A 74 -8.27 -15.75 9.47
CA GLY A 74 -7.38 -15.50 10.60
C GLY A 74 -5.90 -15.58 10.29
N THR A 75 -5.49 -16.02 9.09
CA THR A 75 -4.08 -15.96 8.67
C THR A 75 -3.66 -14.50 8.45
N PRO A 76 -2.66 -13.98 9.19
CA PRO A 76 -2.18 -12.63 8.97
C PRO A 76 -1.35 -12.55 7.69
N VAL A 77 -1.75 -11.68 6.79
CA VAL A 77 -1.06 -11.44 5.51
C VAL A 77 -0.81 -9.96 5.32
N CYS A 78 0.16 -9.63 4.49
CA CYS A 78 0.59 -8.27 4.25
C CYS A 78 0.73 -7.99 2.75
N TRP A 79 0.59 -6.70 2.40
CA TRP A 79 0.92 -6.18 1.08
C TRP A 79 1.82 -4.97 1.22
N ASP A 80 2.69 -4.78 0.26
CA ASP A 80 3.51 -3.59 0.10
C ASP A 80 2.93 -2.76 -1.06
N VAL A 81 2.70 -1.48 -0.81
CA VAL A 81 2.33 -0.51 -1.86
C VAL A 81 3.61 0.07 -2.41
N ILE A 82 3.88 -0.17 -3.69
CA ILE A 82 5.06 0.33 -4.38
C ILE A 82 4.70 1.65 -5.07
N PRO A 83 5.26 2.78 -4.64
CA PRO A 83 5.01 4.04 -5.29
C PRO A 83 5.72 4.11 -6.65
N ARG A 84 5.04 4.72 -7.62
CA ARG A 84 5.61 5.06 -8.91
C ARG A 84 6.53 6.27 -8.78
N GLU A 85 7.59 6.33 -9.58
CA GLU A 85 8.33 7.57 -9.78
C GLU A 85 7.41 8.63 -10.40
N ASN A 86 7.41 9.82 -9.81
CA ASN A 86 6.50 10.87 -10.26
C ASN A 86 7.01 11.54 -11.54
N ASP A 87 6.52 11.06 -12.66
CA ASP A 87 6.69 11.65 -14.00
C ASP A 87 5.39 12.24 -14.57
N ARG A 88 4.27 12.12 -13.84
CA ARG A 88 2.92 12.45 -14.31
C ARG A 88 2.32 13.68 -13.67
N VAL A 89 2.67 13.93 -12.40
CA VAL A 89 2.13 15.08 -11.65
C VAL A 89 3.18 16.18 -11.60
N PRO A 90 3.06 17.25 -12.40
CA PRO A 90 3.99 18.36 -12.34
C PRO A 90 3.87 19.08 -10.99
N PRO A 91 5.00 19.45 -10.38
CA PRO A 91 4.98 20.23 -9.16
C PRO A 91 4.38 21.63 -9.41
N THR A 92 3.58 22.12 -8.47
CA THR A 92 2.96 23.45 -8.50
C THR A 92 3.68 24.40 -7.53
N ASN A 93 3.13 25.59 -7.33
CA ASN A 93 3.66 26.56 -6.36
C ASN A 93 3.31 26.21 -4.89
N ARG A 94 2.53 25.17 -4.68
CA ARG A 94 2.14 24.63 -3.36
C ARG A 94 2.33 23.12 -3.33
N PRO A 95 2.49 22.51 -2.14
CA PRO A 95 2.45 21.06 -2.01
C PRO A 95 1.10 20.51 -2.49
N GLN A 96 1.13 19.35 -3.14
CA GLN A 96 -0.08 18.64 -3.57
C GLN A 96 -0.17 17.34 -2.78
N ILE A 97 -1.37 17.02 -2.30
CA ILE A 97 -1.65 15.82 -1.52
C ILE A 97 -2.66 14.98 -2.28
N PHE A 98 -2.31 13.72 -2.51
CA PHE A 98 -3.15 12.71 -3.16
C PHE A 98 -3.46 11.61 -2.17
N ARG A 99 -4.69 11.09 -2.20
CA ARG A 99 -5.15 10.07 -1.25
C ARG A 99 -5.73 8.89 -1.99
N ALA A 100 -5.23 7.71 -1.69
CA ALA A 100 -5.86 6.48 -2.11
C ALA A 100 -6.32 5.67 -0.90
N ARG A 101 -7.29 4.82 -1.12
CA ARG A 101 -7.72 3.80 -0.17
C ARG A 101 -7.29 2.44 -0.69
N ILE A 102 -6.50 1.74 0.08
CA ILE A 102 -6.16 0.34 -0.16
C ILE A 102 -7.23 -0.50 0.53
N VAL A 103 -7.90 -1.35 -0.24
CA VAL A 103 -9.03 -2.16 0.20
C VAL A 103 -8.66 -3.63 0.04
N VAL A 104 -8.76 -4.39 1.13
CA VAL A 104 -8.58 -5.84 1.12
C VAL A 104 -9.96 -6.49 1.09
N ARG A 105 -10.19 -7.35 0.10
CA ARG A 105 -11.44 -8.08 -0.06
C ARG A 105 -11.23 -9.58 0.11
N GLY A 106 -12.21 -10.23 0.76
CA GLY A 106 -12.31 -11.68 0.84
C GLY A 106 -13.65 -12.12 0.28
N ASP A 107 -13.65 -12.94 -0.76
CA ASP A 107 -14.85 -13.38 -1.48
C ASP A 107 -15.83 -12.23 -1.80
N GLY A 108 -15.27 -11.08 -2.22
CA GLY A 108 -16.01 -9.87 -2.56
C GLY A 108 -16.40 -8.97 -1.38
N SER A 109 -16.24 -9.42 -0.14
CA SER A 109 -16.50 -8.62 1.06
C SER A 109 -15.27 -7.85 1.50
N ILE A 110 -15.43 -6.61 1.99
CA ILE A 110 -14.33 -5.82 2.53
C ILE A 110 -13.90 -6.42 3.87
N LEU A 111 -12.64 -6.83 3.97
CA LEU A 111 -12.02 -7.35 5.19
C LEU A 111 -11.27 -6.27 5.97
N ASP A 112 -10.53 -5.41 5.26
CA ASP A 112 -9.80 -4.28 5.83
C ASP A 112 -9.65 -3.16 4.80
N GLN A 113 -9.37 -1.95 5.28
CA GLN A 113 -9.09 -0.81 4.41
C GLN A 113 -8.15 0.18 5.10
N ARG A 114 -7.24 0.78 4.32
CA ARG A 114 -6.28 1.77 4.81
C ARG A 114 -6.14 2.93 3.83
N ALA A 115 -6.08 4.15 4.36
CA ALA A 115 -5.73 5.31 3.55
C ALA A 115 -4.21 5.42 3.40
N VAL A 116 -3.76 5.70 2.19
CA VAL A 116 -2.37 6.07 1.88
C VAL A 116 -2.34 7.47 1.30
N TYR A 117 -1.26 8.18 1.56
CA TYR A 117 -1.08 9.58 1.17
C TYR A 117 0.19 9.72 0.37
N PHE A 118 0.11 10.44 -0.74
CA PHE A 118 1.25 10.82 -1.56
C PHE A 118 1.40 12.34 -1.51
N LEU A 119 2.62 12.80 -1.29
CA LEU A 119 2.95 14.22 -1.29
C LEU A 119 3.84 14.54 -2.48
N VAL A 120 3.36 15.41 -3.36
CA VAL A 120 4.18 16.02 -4.40
C VAL A 120 4.62 17.39 -3.87
N PRO A 121 5.93 17.59 -3.63
CA PRO A 121 6.45 18.83 -3.12
C PRO A 121 6.26 19.97 -4.14
N PRO A 122 6.22 21.23 -3.70
CA PRO A 122 6.13 22.36 -4.61
C PRO A 122 7.39 22.47 -5.47
N ALA A 123 7.23 23.05 -6.65
CA ALA A 123 8.37 23.44 -7.45
C ALA A 123 9.28 24.35 -6.62
N SER A 124 10.53 23.95 -6.45
CA SER A 124 11.50 24.80 -5.77
C SER A 124 11.71 26.06 -6.63
N SER A 125 11.06 27.15 -6.27
CA SER A 125 11.47 28.47 -6.75
C SER A 125 12.77 28.83 -6.01
N CYS A 126 13.90 28.26 -6.41
CA CYS A 126 15.16 28.90 -6.13
C CYS A 126 15.18 30.19 -6.95
N PRO A 127 15.12 31.38 -6.35
CA PRO A 127 15.52 32.56 -7.08
C PRO A 127 16.99 32.34 -7.45
N ILE A 128 17.27 32.25 -8.74
CA ILE A 128 18.64 32.35 -9.26
C ILE A 128 19.04 33.82 -9.06
N SER A 129 19.33 34.20 -7.83
CA SER A 129 20.14 35.36 -7.56
C SER A 129 21.54 34.95 -7.97
N GLY A 130 21.98 35.49 -9.12
CA GLY A 130 23.26 35.24 -9.72
C GLY A 130 24.39 35.78 -8.83
N GLU A 131 24.80 35.00 -7.87
CA GLU A 131 26.10 35.12 -7.24
C GLU A 131 26.86 33.81 -7.41
N PRO A 132 28.08 33.85 -7.91
CA PRO A 132 28.89 32.64 -8.03
C PRO A 132 29.24 32.14 -6.63
N PHE A 133 28.56 31.13 -6.15
CA PHE A 133 29.01 30.39 -4.97
C PHE A 133 30.30 29.68 -5.28
N SER A 134 31.40 30.21 -4.80
CA SER A 134 32.69 29.52 -4.67
C SER A 134 32.44 28.21 -3.93
N ALA A 135 32.84 27.15 -4.58
CA ALA A 135 32.79 25.79 -4.08
C ALA A 135 33.48 25.68 -2.72
N LEU A 136 32.72 25.46 -1.66
CA LEU A 136 33.19 24.72 -0.51
C LEU A 136 32.56 23.34 -0.55
N ALA A 137 33.37 22.39 -0.97
CA ALA A 137 33.08 20.97 -0.86
C ALA A 137 32.83 20.62 0.62
N SER A 138 31.61 20.29 0.96
CA SER A 138 31.27 19.52 2.15
C SER A 138 30.42 18.34 1.70
N THR A 139 31.12 17.28 1.37
CA THR A 139 30.61 15.93 1.33
C THR A 139 30.21 15.56 2.75
N ASP A 140 28.97 15.64 3.11
CA ASP A 140 28.27 14.72 4.00
C ASP A 140 26.87 15.25 4.35
N VAL A 141 25.88 15.00 3.53
CA VAL A 141 24.48 15.07 3.94
C VAL A 141 23.79 13.82 3.47
N LEU A 142 23.78 12.83 4.37
CA LEU A 142 22.74 11.83 4.63
C LEU A 142 21.68 11.68 3.52
N ARG A 143 21.98 10.80 2.57
CA ARG A 143 20.94 10.07 1.85
C ARG A 143 20.24 9.13 2.84
N ARG A 144 19.24 9.62 3.55
CA ARG A 144 18.22 8.75 4.12
C ARG A 144 17.26 8.40 2.97
N PRO A 145 17.21 7.14 2.52
CA PRO A 145 16.13 6.72 1.64
C PRO A 145 14.82 6.88 2.42
N LEU A 146 13.87 7.62 1.85
CA LEU A 146 12.49 7.61 2.31
C LEU A 146 12.02 6.14 2.32
N PRO A 147 11.24 5.73 3.31
CA PRO A 147 10.68 4.38 3.33
C PRO A 147 9.80 4.22 2.07
N ARG A 148 10.26 3.39 1.13
CA ARG A 148 9.58 3.12 -0.15
C ARG A 148 8.35 2.23 -0.01
N THR A 149 7.99 1.83 1.20
CA THR A 149 6.98 0.80 1.43
C THR A 149 6.04 1.19 2.57
N VAL A 150 4.75 1.16 2.30
CA VAL A 150 3.69 1.26 3.32
C VAL A 150 3.18 -0.15 3.57
N ARG A 151 3.38 -0.67 4.77
CA ARG A 151 2.89 -2.01 5.16
C ARG A 151 1.52 -1.91 5.78
N LEU A 152 0.60 -2.68 5.24
CA LEU A 152 -0.72 -2.86 5.80
C LEU A 152 -0.71 -4.07 6.75
N ARG A 153 -1.02 -3.84 8.02
CA ARG A 153 -1.20 -4.91 9.01
C ARG A 153 -2.66 -4.97 9.43
N ARG A 154 -3.15 -6.17 9.59
CA ARG A 154 -4.44 -6.39 10.24
C ARG A 154 -4.33 -5.98 11.71
N ALA A 155 -5.23 -5.11 12.16
CA ALA A 155 -5.39 -4.86 13.60
C ALA A 155 -6.09 -6.07 14.22
N ASP A 156 -5.41 -6.79 15.10
CA ASP A 156 -6.07 -7.75 15.98
C ASP A 156 -7.03 -7.01 16.90
N ARG A 157 -8.28 -7.42 16.87
CA ARG A 157 -9.28 -7.15 17.90
C ARG A 157 -9.68 -8.42 18.58
#